data_2063d0da27dcdc6cf80a543462954202
#
_entry.id   2063d0da27dcdc6cf80a543462954202
#
_cell.length_a   1.000
_cell.length_b   1.000
_cell.length_c   1.000
_cell.angle_alpha   90.00
_cell.angle_beta   90.00
_cell.angle_gamma   90.00
#
_symmetry.space_group_name_H-M   'P 1'
#
loop_
_entity.id
_entity.type
_entity.pdbx_description
1 polymer ?
#
loop_
_entity_poly.entity_id
_entity_poly.type
_entity_poly.pdbx_seq_one_letter_code
_entity_poly.pdbx_strand_id
1 'polypeptide(L)'
;EDVELYYNDFGETDNIKSEGIIKLISDVKSAPDTRLDAFGMQAHYSVDSFSAAQFKNVAKKYAKAAGKVQLTELDFQSSAAYKSGASKESEYTKMAYCHKQLFDAAKDLKKNGTNVAGITVWGVIEPNSWLHSQSNLGGGADGSKQCPLLFDGKYKAKLSSEYLKSIEN
;
A
#
# COMPACT_ATOMS: atom_id res chain seq x y z
N GLU A 1 -18.59 -11.87 -19.28
CA GLU A 1 -17.36 -12.46 -18.71
C GLU A 1 -17.15 -11.89 -17.32
N ASP A 2 -16.95 -12.80 -16.31
CA ASP A 2 -17.02 -12.44 -14.89
C ASP A 2 -15.67 -11.98 -14.28
N VAL A 3 -14.62 -11.84 -15.12
CA VAL A 3 -13.29 -11.42 -14.69
C VAL A 3 -13.18 -9.89 -14.71
N GLU A 4 -12.73 -9.29 -13.61
CA GLU A 4 -12.42 -7.86 -13.55
C GLU A 4 -11.00 -7.59 -14.05
N LEU A 5 -10.83 -6.54 -14.86
CA LEU A 5 -9.55 -6.12 -15.41
C LEU A 5 -9.02 -4.91 -14.63
N TYR A 6 -7.84 -5.07 -14.05
CA TYR A 6 -7.14 -4.04 -13.29
C TYR A 6 -5.92 -3.52 -14.05
N TYR A 7 -5.77 -2.21 -14.13
CA TYR A 7 -4.46 -1.61 -14.35
C TYR A 7 -3.79 -1.45 -12.98
N ASN A 8 -2.60 -2.02 -12.81
CA ASN A 8 -1.88 -2.04 -11.54
C ASN A 8 -0.54 -1.30 -11.66
N ASP A 9 -0.26 -0.34 -10.75
CA ASP A 9 0.97 0.46 -10.81
C ASP A 9 1.43 0.89 -9.41
N PHE A 10 2.70 1.31 -9.30
CA PHE A 10 3.36 1.79 -8.08
C PHE A 10 3.64 3.30 -8.16
N GLY A 11 4.07 3.89 -7.02
CA GLY A 11 4.37 5.33 -6.93
C GLY A 11 3.15 6.21 -7.21
N GLU A 12 1.99 5.66 -7.02
CA GLU A 12 0.69 6.22 -7.35
C GLU A 12 0.31 7.45 -6.54
N THR A 13 1.05 7.75 -5.48
CA THR A 13 0.86 8.97 -4.68
C THR A 13 1.67 10.17 -5.21
N ASP A 14 2.61 9.97 -6.14
CA ASP A 14 3.27 11.08 -6.82
C ASP A 14 2.27 11.88 -7.66
N ASN A 15 2.32 13.20 -7.56
CA ASN A 15 1.33 14.07 -8.21
C ASN A 15 1.38 13.99 -9.74
N ILE A 16 2.58 14.01 -10.32
CA ILE A 16 2.74 13.98 -11.79
C ILE A 16 2.34 12.61 -12.32
N LYS A 17 2.83 11.55 -11.66
CA LYS A 17 2.49 10.18 -12.04
C LYS A 17 1.00 9.90 -11.88
N SER A 18 0.37 10.40 -10.81
CA SER A 18 -1.07 10.20 -10.60
C SER A 18 -1.93 10.82 -11.70
N GLU A 19 -1.56 11.99 -12.20
CA GLU A 19 -2.25 12.61 -13.34
C GLU A 19 -2.08 11.79 -14.62
N GLY A 20 -0.86 11.27 -14.86
CA GLY A 20 -0.58 10.38 -15.99
C GLY A 20 -1.38 9.08 -15.93
N ILE A 21 -1.47 8.45 -14.76
CA ILE A 21 -2.28 7.25 -14.53
C ILE A 21 -3.76 7.54 -14.81
N ILE A 22 -4.30 8.64 -14.28
CA ILE A 22 -5.71 9.02 -14.49
C ILE A 22 -5.99 9.23 -15.99
N LYS A 23 -5.06 9.91 -16.69
CA LYS A 23 -5.17 10.08 -18.13
C LYS A 23 -5.17 8.74 -18.87
N LEU A 24 -4.23 7.85 -18.54
CA LEU A 24 -4.18 6.51 -19.14
C LEU A 24 -5.48 5.73 -18.93
N ILE A 25 -6.02 5.74 -17.71
CA ILE A 25 -7.30 5.09 -17.38
C ILE A 25 -8.41 5.66 -18.26
N SER A 26 -8.47 6.99 -18.39
CA SER A 26 -9.47 7.66 -19.24
C SER A 26 -9.33 7.30 -20.70
N ASP A 27 -8.10 7.30 -21.24
CA ASP A 27 -7.81 6.96 -22.62
C ASP A 27 -8.22 5.51 -22.92
N VAL A 28 -7.86 4.55 -22.06
CA VAL A 28 -8.26 3.14 -22.20
C VAL A 28 -9.77 3.01 -22.18
N LYS A 29 -10.47 3.60 -21.21
CA LYS A 29 -11.94 3.50 -21.09
C LYS A 29 -12.69 4.18 -22.24
N SER A 30 -12.05 5.09 -22.98
CA SER A 30 -12.63 5.80 -24.11
C SER A 30 -12.33 5.14 -25.46
N ALA A 31 -11.37 4.22 -25.51
CA ALA A 31 -11.00 3.53 -26.73
C ALA A 31 -12.04 2.45 -27.09
N PRO A 32 -12.33 2.21 -28.40
CA PRO A 32 -13.25 1.16 -28.80
C PRO A 32 -12.71 -0.22 -28.44
N ASP A 33 -13.59 -1.14 -28.08
CA ASP A 33 -13.29 -2.54 -27.79
C ASP A 33 -12.31 -2.76 -26.62
N THR A 34 -12.21 -1.78 -25.71
CA THR A 34 -11.38 -1.89 -24.52
C THR A 34 -12.24 -1.94 -23.23
N ARG A 35 -11.68 -2.54 -22.17
CA ARG A 35 -12.31 -2.59 -20.86
C ARG A 35 -11.25 -2.39 -19.75
N LEU A 36 -11.62 -1.62 -18.75
CA LEU A 36 -10.88 -1.47 -17.49
C LEU A 36 -11.91 -1.26 -16.39
N ASP A 37 -11.88 -2.12 -15.37
CA ASP A 37 -12.87 -2.17 -14.31
C ASP A 37 -12.36 -1.52 -13.02
N ALA A 38 -11.04 -1.51 -12.78
CA ALA A 38 -10.46 -1.00 -11.56
C ALA A 38 -9.01 -0.54 -11.73
N PHE A 39 -8.53 0.23 -10.76
CA PHE A 39 -7.12 0.56 -10.60
C PHE A 39 -6.55 -0.14 -9.35
N GLY A 40 -5.45 -0.86 -9.54
CA GLY A 40 -4.65 -1.44 -8.46
C GLY A 40 -3.54 -0.47 -8.04
N MET A 41 -3.59 -0.03 -6.79
CA MET A 41 -2.51 0.71 -6.15
C MET A 41 -1.57 -0.31 -5.52
N GLN A 42 -0.32 -0.45 -5.99
CA GLN A 42 0.62 -1.40 -5.39
C GLN A 42 0.85 -1.08 -3.91
N ALA A 43 0.85 0.19 -3.54
CA ALA A 43 0.94 0.63 -2.15
C ALA A 43 2.25 0.23 -1.45
N HIS A 44 3.37 0.33 -2.19
CA HIS A 44 4.71 0.24 -1.64
C HIS A 44 5.11 1.59 -1.06
N TYR A 45 4.88 1.78 0.23
CA TYR A 45 5.12 3.06 0.90
C TYR A 45 6.38 3.05 1.77
N SER A 46 6.77 4.20 2.28
CA SER A 46 7.82 4.34 3.30
C SER A 46 7.22 4.94 4.57
N VAL A 47 7.59 4.40 5.72
CA VAL A 47 7.15 4.96 7.01
C VAL A 47 7.64 6.40 7.23
N ASP A 48 8.69 6.83 6.54
CA ASP A 48 9.23 8.18 6.67
C ASP A 48 8.46 9.22 5.86
N SER A 49 7.72 8.82 4.82
CA SER A 49 7.06 9.73 3.89
C SER A 49 5.56 9.48 3.68
N PHE A 50 5.00 8.44 4.28
CA PHE A 50 3.59 8.12 4.11
C PHE A 50 2.68 9.24 4.62
N SER A 51 1.70 9.61 3.82
CA SER A 51 0.66 10.58 4.15
C SER A 51 -0.74 10.00 3.86
N ALA A 52 -1.51 9.76 4.90
CA ALA A 52 -2.88 9.30 4.78
C ALA A 52 -3.78 10.31 4.04
N ALA A 53 -3.51 11.59 4.16
CA ALA A 53 -4.24 12.64 3.43
C ALA A 53 -3.98 12.56 1.93
N GLN A 54 -2.71 12.38 1.53
CA GLN A 54 -2.33 12.23 0.13
C GLN A 54 -2.89 10.94 -0.45
N PHE A 55 -2.77 9.81 0.27
CA PHE A 55 -3.39 8.54 -0.09
C PHE A 55 -4.90 8.69 -0.35
N LYS A 56 -5.64 9.29 0.60
CA LYS A 56 -7.09 9.53 0.43
C LYS A 56 -7.41 10.36 -0.81
N ASN A 57 -6.63 11.40 -1.07
CA ASN A 57 -6.84 12.27 -2.21
C ASN A 57 -6.69 11.52 -3.53
N VAL A 58 -5.59 10.77 -3.70
CA VAL A 58 -5.34 10.05 -4.96
C VAL A 58 -6.29 8.85 -5.13
N ALA A 59 -6.59 8.11 -4.06
CA ALA A 59 -7.52 6.98 -4.11
C ALA A 59 -8.93 7.41 -4.56
N LYS A 60 -9.42 8.58 -4.10
CA LYS A 60 -10.68 9.16 -4.60
C LYS A 60 -10.64 9.46 -6.09
N LYS A 61 -9.54 10.06 -6.58
CA LYS A 61 -9.37 10.37 -8.00
C LYS A 61 -9.36 9.10 -8.85
N TYR A 62 -8.63 8.08 -8.41
CA TYR A 62 -8.57 6.79 -9.10
C TYR A 62 -9.91 6.06 -9.11
N ALA A 63 -10.59 5.98 -7.96
CA ALA A 63 -11.90 5.38 -7.90
C ALA A 63 -12.92 6.09 -8.80
N LYS A 64 -12.82 7.43 -8.91
CA LYS A 64 -13.64 8.21 -9.84
C LYS A 64 -13.33 7.89 -11.30
N ALA A 65 -12.06 7.75 -11.66
CA ALA A 65 -11.63 7.49 -13.03
C ALA A 65 -11.88 6.04 -13.46
N ALA A 66 -11.44 5.08 -12.64
CA ALA A 66 -11.53 3.65 -12.95
C ALA A 66 -12.90 3.03 -12.59
N GLY A 67 -13.58 3.58 -11.58
CA GLY A 67 -14.80 3.01 -11.00
C GLY A 67 -14.56 2.28 -9.68
N LYS A 68 -13.34 1.81 -9.43
CA LYS A 68 -12.93 1.02 -8.27
C LYS A 68 -11.43 1.14 -8.05
N VAL A 69 -10.99 1.07 -6.79
CA VAL A 69 -9.57 0.93 -6.40
C VAL A 69 -9.38 -0.24 -5.45
N GLN A 70 -8.19 -0.82 -5.47
CA GLN A 70 -7.73 -1.81 -4.51
C GLN A 70 -6.26 -1.54 -4.17
N LEU A 71 -5.86 -1.74 -2.92
CA LEU A 71 -4.45 -1.85 -2.57
C LEU A 71 -4.04 -3.29 -2.84
N THR A 72 -3.10 -3.49 -3.76
CA THR A 72 -2.81 -4.83 -4.29
C THR A 72 -1.56 -5.47 -3.68
N GLU A 73 -0.64 -4.66 -3.13
CA GLU A 73 0.67 -5.12 -2.72
C GLU A 73 1.21 -4.36 -1.49
N LEU A 74 0.33 -4.04 -0.54
CA LEU A 74 0.69 -3.20 0.60
C LEU A 74 1.89 -3.73 1.36
N ASP A 75 2.93 -2.92 1.43
CA ASP A 75 4.00 -3.01 2.41
C ASP A 75 4.55 -1.62 2.77
N PHE A 76 5.33 -1.56 3.86
CA PHE A 76 6.00 -0.34 4.27
C PHE A 76 7.51 -0.55 4.36
N GLN A 77 8.26 0.17 3.57
CA GLN A 77 9.70 0.27 3.71
C GLN A 77 10.05 0.85 5.09
N SER A 78 10.98 0.23 5.78
CA SER A 78 11.45 0.67 7.10
C SER A 78 12.16 2.02 7.06
N SER A 79 12.12 2.72 8.19
CA SER A 79 12.67 4.06 8.34
C SER A 79 14.19 4.13 8.14
N ALA A 80 14.68 5.30 7.73
CA ALA A 80 16.10 5.60 7.68
C ALA A 80 16.75 5.47 9.07
N ALA A 81 16.03 5.84 10.14
CA ALA A 81 16.51 5.70 11.51
C ALA A 81 16.75 4.22 11.89
N TYR A 82 15.83 3.32 11.55
CA TYR A 82 16.01 1.88 11.78
C TYR A 82 17.19 1.31 10.99
N LYS A 83 17.30 1.66 9.73
CA LYS A 83 18.42 1.26 8.86
C LYS A 83 19.78 1.75 9.38
N SER A 84 19.78 2.84 10.15
CA SER A 84 20.97 3.43 10.80
C SER A 84 21.19 2.95 12.23
N GLY A 85 20.39 2.01 12.76
CA GLY A 85 20.62 1.36 14.05
C GLY A 85 19.63 1.71 15.16
N ALA A 86 18.51 2.39 14.88
CA ALA A 86 17.43 2.54 15.85
C ALA A 86 16.84 1.19 16.24
N SER A 87 16.21 1.10 17.42
CA SER A 87 15.68 -0.15 17.94
C SER A 87 14.53 -0.70 17.11
N LYS A 88 14.43 -2.02 17.05
CA LYS A 88 13.34 -2.72 16.36
C LYS A 88 11.96 -2.40 16.97
N GLU A 89 11.91 -2.18 18.28
CA GLU A 89 10.69 -1.80 18.98
C GLU A 89 10.18 -0.42 18.54
N SER A 90 11.08 0.56 18.43
CA SER A 90 10.75 1.89 17.89
C SER A 90 10.23 1.80 16.47
N GLU A 91 10.86 0.98 15.63
CA GLU A 91 10.43 0.80 14.25
C GLU A 91 9.05 0.11 14.15
N TYR A 92 8.80 -0.91 14.98
CA TYR A 92 7.50 -1.56 15.03
C TYR A 92 6.38 -0.60 15.43
N THR A 93 6.65 0.31 16.39
CA THR A 93 5.69 1.35 16.80
C THR A 93 5.39 2.30 15.63
N LYS A 94 6.42 2.76 14.94
CA LYS A 94 6.28 3.65 13.77
C LYS A 94 5.52 2.97 12.63
N MET A 95 5.88 1.73 12.34
CA MET A 95 5.22 0.89 11.34
C MET A 95 3.74 0.70 11.66
N ALA A 96 3.41 0.38 12.91
CA ALA A 96 2.05 0.22 13.38
C ALA A 96 1.22 1.50 13.20
N TYR A 97 1.82 2.66 13.49
CA TYR A 97 1.17 3.94 13.30
C TYR A 97 0.84 4.21 11.82
N CYS A 98 1.77 3.93 10.90
CA CYS A 98 1.52 4.08 9.46
C CYS A 98 0.42 3.14 8.97
N HIS A 99 0.43 1.87 9.39
CA HIS A 99 -0.64 0.93 9.07
C HIS A 99 -2.00 1.42 9.59
N LYS A 100 -2.04 1.88 10.85
CA LYS A 100 -3.27 2.44 11.43
C LYS A 100 -3.81 3.59 10.58
N GLN A 101 -2.95 4.55 10.27
CA GLN A 101 -3.36 5.71 9.46
C GLN A 101 -3.90 5.29 8.08
N LEU A 102 -3.28 4.30 7.44
CA LEU A 102 -3.72 3.78 6.14
C LEU A 102 -5.07 3.08 6.26
N PHE A 103 -5.22 2.19 7.25
CA PHE A 103 -6.46 1.44 7.44
C PHE A 103 -7.63 2.36 7.81
N ASP A 104 -7.41 3.32 8.70
CA ASP A 104 -8.42 4.34 9.04
C ASP A 104 -8.81 5.16 7.81
N ALA A 105 -7.84 5.55 6.98
CA ALA A 105 -8.09 6.27 5.74
C ALA A 105 -8.89 5.44 4.73
N ALA A 106 -8.59 4.15 4.58
CA ALA A 106 -9.31 3.24 3.70
C ALA A 106 -10.76 3.03 4.18
N LYS A 107 -10.98 2.85 5.50
CA LYS A 107 -12.32 2.78 6.11
C LYS A 107 -13.12 4.05 5.86
N ASP A 108 -12.50 5.20 6.08
CA ASP A 108 -13.14 6.50 5.86
C ASP A 108 -13.53 6.70 4.38
N LEU A 109 -12.66 6.34 3.46
CA LEU A 109 -12.95 6.35 2.02
C LEU A 109 -14.19 5.51 1.70
N LYS A 110 -14.22 4.26 2.17
CA LYS A 110 -15.34 3.34 1.94
C LYS A 110 -16.64 3.86 2.57
N LYS A 111 -16.59 4.35 3.81
CA LYS A 111 -17.74 4.96 4.51
C LYS A 111 -18.30 6.16 3.76
N ASN A 112 -17.44 6.92 3.09
CA ASN A 112 -17.83 8.11 2.30
C ASN A 112 -18.10 7.80 0.82
N GLY A 113 -18.39 6.54 0.48
CA GLY A 113 -18.85 6.14 -0.85
C GLY A 113 -17.75 5.94 -1.90
N THR A 114 -16.47 6.00 -1.53
CA THR A 114 -15.40 5.63 -2.45
C THR A 114 -15.34 4.11 -2.57
N ASN A 115 -15.37 3.58 -3.79
CA ASN A 115 -15.34 2.15 -4.04
C ASN A 115 -13.93 1.57 -3.84
N VAL A 116 -13.61 1.23 -2.58
CA VAL A 116 -12.38 0.53 -2.19
C VAL A 116 -12.69 -0.96 -2.07
N ALA A 117 -12.17 -1.77 -2.99
CA ALA A 117 -12.44 -3.21 -3.08
C ALA A 117 -11.79 -4.01 -1.96
N GLY A 118 -10.56 -3.66 -1.59
CA GLY A 118 -9.83 -4.39 -0.57
C GLY A 118 -8.38 -3.93 -0.40
N ILE A 119 -7.69 -4.62 0.52
CA ILE A 119 -6.26 -4.43 0.78
C ILE A 119 -5.61 -5.82 0.78
N THR A 120 -4.62 -6.02 -0.07
CA THR A 120 -3.75 -7.19 -0.10
C THR A 120 -2.38 -6.79 0.44
N VAL A 121 -1.90 -7.48 1.45
CA VAL A 121 -0.54 -7.28 2.01
C VAL A 121 0.45 -8.10 1.18
N TRP A 122 1.59 -7.51 0.80
CA TRP A 122 2.56 -8.13 -0.10
C TRP A 122 3.54 -9.05 0.61
N GLY A 123 3.00 -10.04 1.27
CA GLY A 123 3.71 -11.09 1.98
C GLY A 123 3.14 -11.38 3.36
N VAL A 124 3.60 -12.46 3.98
CA VAL A 124 3.09 -12.93 5.29
C VAL A 124 4.06 -12.54 6.40
N ILE A 125 5.32 -12.98 6.31
CA ILE A 125 6.35 -12.80 7.35
C ILE A 125 7.53 -11.99 6.82
N GLU A 126 8.15 -11.21 7.71
CA GLU A 126 9.25 -10.30 7.39
C GLU A 126 10.37 -10.91 6.55
N PRO A 127 10.94 -12.08 6.86
CA PRO A 127 12.07 -12.63 6.11
C PRO A 127 11.78 -12.90 4.63
N ASN A 128 10.51 -13.04 4.26
CA ASN A 128 10.10 -13.36 2.90
C ASN A 128 9.73 -12.11 2.07
N SER A 129 9.89 -10.92 2.65
CA SER A 129 9.63 -9.69 1.90
C SER A 129 10.67 -9.45 0.82
N TRP A 130 10.22 -9.05 -0.36
CA TRP A 130 11.08 -8.63 -1.47
C TRP A 130 12.00 -7.47 -1.12
N LEU A 131 11.60 -6.61 -0.15
CA LEU A 131 12.40 -5.46 0.30
C LEU A 131 13.77 -5.85 0.86
N HIS A 132 13.94 -7.09 1.33
CA HIS A 132 15.23 -7.57 1.80
C HIS A 132 16.27 -7.70 0.67
N SER A 133 15.83 -7.97 -0.55
CA SER A 133 16.72 -8.06 -1.72
C SER A 133 17.01 -6.70 -2.38
N GLN A 134 16.32 -5.63 -1.95
CA GLN A 134 16.44 -4.30 -2.56
C GLN A 134 17.49 -3.44 -1.83
N SER A 135 18.75 -3.55 -2.22
CA SER A 135 19.86 -2.79 -1.60
C SER A 135 19.69 -1.27 -1.71
N ASN A 136 19.12 -0.78 -2.81
CA ASN A 136 18.81 0.63 -3.03
C ASN A 136 17.72 1.17 -2.10
N LEU A 137 16.90 0.29 -1.52
CA LEU A 137 15.88 0.63 -0.52
C LEU A 137 16.34 0.31 0.92
N GLY A 138 17.63 -0.03 1.10
CA GLY A 138 18.22 -0.35 2.39
C GLY A 138 18.00 -1.79 2.84
N GLY A 139 17.64 -2.69 1.91
CA GLY A 139 17.72 -4.13 2.14
C GLY A 139 19.17 -4.58 2.24
N GLY A 140 19.45 -5.56 3.06
CA GLY A 140 20.76 -6.18 3.20
C GLY A 140 20.67 -7.68 2.99
N ALA A 141 21.80 -8.31 2.70
CA ALA A 141 21.88 -9.77 2.52
C ALA A 141 21.37 -10.57 3.73
N ASP A 142 21.42 -9.98 4.91
CA ASP A 142 20.91 -10.55 6.17
C ASP A 142 19.45 -10.23 6.47
N GLY A 143 18.79 -9.41 5.63
CA GLY A 143 17.38 -9.01 5.80
C GLY A 143 17.07 -8.22 7.06
N SER A 144 18.08 -7.84 7.85
CA SER A 144 17.92 -7.32 9.22
C SER A 144 17.35 -5.90 9.29
N LYS A 145 17.35 -5.17 8.16
CA LYS A 145 17.05 -3.73 8.13
C LYS A 145 15.69 -3.39 7.51
N GLN A 146 14.83 -4.37 7.35
CA GLN A 146 13.46 -4.18 6.87
C GLN A 146 12.49 -4.97 7.74
N CYS A 147 11.37 -4.38 8.11
CA CYS A 147 10.29 -5.06 8.85
C CYS A 147 8.91 -4.66 8.32
N PRO A 148 8.64 -4.88 7.03
CA PRO A 148 7.54 -4.27 6.29
C PRO A 148 6.17 -4.88 6.53
N LEU A 149 6.12 -6.12 7.05
CA LEU A 149 4.90 -6.94 7.06
C LEU A 149 4.25 -7.02 8.45
N LEU A 150 3.11 -7.69 8.51
CA LEU A 150 2.26 -7.75 9.72
C LEU A 150 2.74 -8.77 10.75
N PHE A 151 3.52 -9.77 10.31
CA PHE A 151 4.06 -10.81 11.17
C PHE A 151 5.60 -10.78 11.14
N ASP A 152 6.21 -11.05 12.28
CA ASP A 152 7.66 -11.18 12.38
C ASP A 152 8.16 -12.51 11.80
N GLY A 153 9.48 -12.72 11.81
CA GLY A 153 10.10 -13.95 11.30
C GLY A 153 9.78 -15.22 12.10
N LYS A 154 9.06 -15.10 13.21
CA LYS A 154 8.58 -16.21 14.04
C LYS A 154 7.07 -16.39 13.97
N TYR A 155 6.43 -15.83 12.96
CA TYR A 155 4.97 -15.80 12.79
C TYR A 155 4.21 -15.12 13.93
N LYS A 156 4.89 -14.33 14.76
CA LYS A 156 4.24 -13.55 15.80
C LYS A 156 3.62 -12.30 15.19
N ALA A 157 2.35 -12.07 15.48
CA ALA A 157 1.65 -10.87 15.08
C ALA A 157 2.32 -9.61 15.66
N LYS A 158 2.55 -8.63 14.82
CA LYS A 158 3.04 -7.31 15.22
C LYS A 158 1.86 -6.42 15.60
N LEU A 159 2.13 -5.31 16.28
CA LEU A 159 1.10 -4.32 16.64
C LEU A 159 0.28 -3.86 15.43
N SER A 160 0.86 -3.79 14.24
CA SER A 160 0.17 -3.48 12.98
C SER A 160 -1.01 -4.41 12.68
N SER A 161 -0.91 -5.69 13.05
CA SER A 161 -1.98 -6.67 12.81
C SER A 161 -3.22 -6.45 13.67
N GLU A 162 -3.07 -5.78 14.83
CA GLU A 162 -4.21 -5.46 15.70
C GLU A 162 -5.14 -4.44 15.05
N TYR A 163 -4.59 -3.55 14.22
CA TYR A 163 -5.40 -2.57 13.51
C TYR A 163 -6.19 -3.17 12.34
N LEU A 164 -5.71 -4.28 11.74
CA LEU A 164 -6.47 -5.02 10.72
C LEU A 164 -7.77 -5.57 11.28
N LYS A 165 -7.77 -6.10 12.50
CA LYS A 165 -8.97 -6.63 13.16
C LYS A 165 -10.07 -5.58 13.31
N SER A 166 -9.70 -4.30 13.34
CA SER A 166 -10.66 -3.19 13.42
C SER A 166 -11.36 -2.88 12.09
N ILE A 167 -10.93 -3.48 10.98
CA ILE A 167 -11.49 -3.22 9.65
C ILE A 167 -12.71 -4.13 9.37
N GLU A 168 -12.80 -5.27 10.04
CA GLU A 168 -13.87 -6.26 9.84
C GLU A 168 -15.21 -5.88 10.50
N ASN A 169 -15.23 -4.82 11.30
CA ASN A 169 -16.40 -4.23 11.94
C ASN A 169 -16.64 -2.81 11.41
#